data_ed8437cfad9ad47cfede3d2ff3c15992
#
_entry.id   ed8437cfad9ad47cfede3d2ff3c15992
#
_cell.length_a   1.000
_cell.length_b   1.000
_cell.length_c   1.000
_cell.angle_alpha   90.00
_cell.angle_beta   90.00
_cell.angle_gamma   90.00
#
_symmetry.space_group_name_H-M   'P 1'
#
loop_
_entity.id
_entity.type
_entity.pdbx_description
1 polymer ?
#
loop_
_entity_poly.entity_id
_entity_poly.type
_entity_poly.pdbx_seq_one_letter_code
_entity_poly.pdbx_strand_id
1 'polypeptide(L)'
;MHEWALAEAIISSVSEIAGKEGLVEIREVKIKVGELQQVELDVLKFALSKLKTGRIKNAEFVIEAVEAKLKCRFCGQEWSLSKNKLDAESMEAIHFVPETAYAYIKCPRCGSPDFEILEGRGIWIESIKGVK
;
A
#
# COMPACT_ATOMS: atom_id res chain seq x y z
N MET A 1 6.14 -10.56 5.63
CA MET A 1 5.26 -11.47 6.38
C MET A 1 3.84 -11.46 5.89
N HIS A 2 3.25 -10.28 5.85
CA HIS A 2 1.89 -10.17 5.32
C HIS A 2 1.83 -10.16 3.81
N GLU A 3 2.97 -10.08 3.16
CA GLU A 3 3.05 -9.92 1.71
C GLU A 3 2.39 -11.07 0.95
N TRP A 4 2.55 -12.31 1.42
CA TRP A 4 1.90 -13.45 0.77
C TRP A 4 0.39 -13.45 0.94
N ALA A 5 -0.09 -13.15 2.15
CA ALA A 5 -1.53 -13.02 2.42
C ALA A 5 -2.13 -11.86 1.64
N LEU A 6 -1.39 -10.75 1.54
CA LEU A 6 -1.79 -9.59 0.77
C LEU A 6 -1.86 -9.94 -0.72
N ALA A 7 -0.87 -10.67 -1.23
CA ALA A 7 -0.86 -11.10 -2.62
C ALA A 7 -2.07 -11.98 -2.93
N GLU A 8 -2.40 -12.91 -2.04
CA GLU A 8 -3.59 -13.76 -2.19
C GLU A 8 -4.87 -12.92 -2.25
N ALA A 9 -4.99 -11.92 -1.38
CA ALA A 9 -6.15 -11.03 -1.36
C ALA A 9 -6.25 -10.22 -2.66
N ILE A 10 -5.13 -9.73 -3.16
CA ILE A 10 -5.09 -8.98 -4.42
C ILE A 10 -5.52 -9.87 -5.58
N ILE A 11 -4.97 -11.07 -5.68
CA ILE A 11 -5.32 -12.03 -6.74
C ILE A 11 -6.82 -12.34 -6.69
N SER A 12 -7.35 -12.59 -5.50
CA SER A 12 -8.76 -12.89 -5.29
C SER A 12 -9.65 -11.71 -5.75
N SER A 13 -9.28 -10.49 -5.35
CA SER A 13 -10.04 -9.28 -5.71
C SER A 13 -9.99 -9.03 -7.22
N VAL A 14 -8.84 -9.18 -7.84
CA VAL A 14 -8.67 -9.00 -9.29
C VAL A 14 -9.50 -10.03 -10.04
N SER A 15 -9.49 -11.28 -9.61
CA SER A 15 -10.28 -12.35 -10.23
C SER A 15 -11.77 -12.07 -10.13
N GLU A 16 -12.23 -11.60 -8.99
CA GLU A 16 -13.65 -11.25 -8.78
C GLU A 16 -14.07 -10.10 -9.69
N ILE A 17 -13.26 -9.05 -9.75
CA ILE A 17 -13.55 -7.88 -10.60
C ILE A 17 -13.56 -8.29 -12.08
N ALA A 18 -12.60 -9.12 -12.50
CA ALA A 18 -12.53 -9.60 -13.87
C ALA A 18 -13.77 -10.41 -14.25
N GLY A 19 -14.26 -11.24 -13.32
CA GLY A 19 -15.49 -12.00 -13.53
C GLY A 19 -16.70 -11.11 -13.71
N LYS A 20 -16.84 -10.08 -12.90
CA LYS A 20 -17.95 -9.12 -12.97
C LYS A 20 -17.90 -8.30 -14.26
N GLU A 21 -16.71 -7.94 -14.72
CA GLU A 21 -16.55 -7.13 -15.94
C GLU A 21 -16.50 -7.98 -17.20
N GLY A 22 -16.58 -9.29 -17.11
CA GLY A 22 -16.54 -10.18 -18.26
C GLY A 22 -15.19 -10.26 -18.96
N LEU A 23 -14.11 -10.02 -18.24
CA LEU A 23 -12.76 -10.12 -18.79
C LEU A 23 -12.33 -11.56 -18.88
N VAL A 24 -11.89 -12.00 -20.07
CA VAL A 24 -11.38 -13.36 -20.27
C VAL A 24 -9.90 -13.46 -19.98
N GLU A 25 -9.17 -12.37 -20.13
CA GLU A 25 -7.75 -12.30 -19.86
C GLU A 25 -7.42 -10.94 -19.26
N ILE A 26 -6.56 -10.93 -18.24
CA ILE A 26 -6.07 -9.70 -17.63
C ILE A 26 -4.63 -9.51 -18.05
N ARG A 27 -4.31 -8.32 -18.54
CA ARG A 27 -2.96 -7.98 -19.02
C ARG A 27 -2.16 -7.13 -18.07
N GLU A 28 -2.81 -6.23 -17.35
CA GLU A 28 -2.12 -5.36 -16.41
C GLU A 28 -2.99 -5.04 -15.21
N VAL A 29 -2.38 -5.06 -14.05
CA VAL A 29 -3.02 -4.63 -12.79
C VAL A 29 -2.11 -3.60 -12.15
N LYS A 30 -2.60 -2.38 -11.95
CA LYS A 30 -1.86 -1.33 -11.27
C LYS A 30 -2.32 -1.24 -9.83
N ILE A 31 -1.37 -1.32 -8.91
CA ILE A 31 -1.60 -1.34 -7.47
C ILE A 31 -0.84 -0.18 -6.83
N LYS A 32 -1.52 0.54 -5.96
CA LYS A 32 -0.92 1.60 -5.15
C LYS A 32 -0.74 1.09 -3.72
N VAL A 33 0.44 1.27 -3.18
CA VAL A 33 0.78 0.84 -1.81
C VAL A 33 1.22 2.05 -1.02
N GLY A 34 0.47 2.39 0.02
CA GLY A 34 0.82 3.52 0.90
C GLY A 34 2.07 3.23 1.70
N GLU A 35 2.94 4.22 1.83
CA GLU A 35 4.21 4.11 2.56
C GLU A 35 4.01 3.65 4.01
N LEU A 36 2.94 4.10 4.67
CA LEU A 36 2.65 3.73 6.05
C LEU A 36 2.38 2.25 6.24
N GLN A 37 2.03 1.53 5.18
CA GLN A 37 1.81 0.09 5.26
C GLN A 37 3.10 -0.69 5.44
N GLN A 38 4.25 -0.08 5.13
CA GLN A 38 5.59 -0.68 5.31
C GLN A 38 5.69 -2.08 4.69
N VAL A 39 5.13 -2.23 3.49
CA VAL A 39 5.14 -3.48 2.73
C VAL A 39 6.47 -3.62 2.00
N GLU A 40 7.06 -4.81 2.05
CA GLU A 40 8.24 -5.10 1.24
C GLU A 40 7.79 -5.38 -0.19
N LEU A 41 7.97 -4.39 -1.06
CA LEU A 41 7.42 -4.44 -2.42
C LEU A 41 8.01 -5.57 -3.26
N ASP A 42 9.29 -5.88 -3.07
CA ASP A 42 9.94 -6.98 -3.80
C ASP A 42 9.33 -8.33 -3.43
N VAL A 43 9.04 -8.53 -2.14
CA VAL A 43 8.41 -9.76 -1.67
C VAL A 43 6.98 -9.86 -2.19
N LEU A 44 6.24 -8.75 -2.14
CA LEU A 44 4.88 -8.72 -2.65
C LEU A 44 4.86 -9.04 -4.15
N LYS A 45 5.73 -8.44 -4.92
CA LYS A 45 5.83 -8.66 -6.36
C LYS A 45 6.17 -10.11 -6.68
N PHE A 46 7.10 -10.70 -5.94
CA PHE A 46 7.46 -12.09 -6.09
C PHE A 46 6.27 -13.01 -5.78
N ALA A 47 5.58 -12.76 -4.66
CA ALA A 47 4.41 -13.55 -4.27
C ALA A 47 3.32 -13.48 -5.35
N LEU A 48 3.04 -12.29 -5.88
CA LEU A 48 2.07 -12.13 -6.96
C LEU A 48 2.47 -12.94 -8.19
N SER A 49 3.76 -12.95 -8.53
CA SER A 49 4.25 -13.71 -9.69
C SER A 49 4.05 -15.22 -9.53
N LYS A 50 4.07 -15.71 -8.29
CA LYS A 50 3.89 -17.14 -8.00
C LYS A 50 2.43 -17.54 -7.90
N LEU A 51 1.54 -16.62 -7.56
CA LEU A 51 0.13 -16.91 -7.34
C LEU A 51 -0.75 -16.70 -8.58
N LYS A 52 -0.20 -16.13 -9.64
CA LYS A 52 -0.95 -15.90 -10.88
C LYS A 52 -1.38 -17.20 -11.53
N THR A 53 -2.68 -17.33 -11.82
CA THR A 53 -3.23 -18.50 -12.49
C THR A 53 -4.42 -18.10 -13.36
N GLY A 54 -4.85 -19.01 -14.24
CA GLY A 54 -6.04 -18.78 -15.05
C GLY A 54 -5.96 -17.53 -15.91
N ARG A 55 -6.99 -16.71 -15.86
CA ARG A 55 -7.06 -15.48 -16.66
C ARG A 55 -6.04 -14.41 -16.26
N ILE A 56 -5.40 -14.59 -15.10
CA ILE A 56 -4.38 -13.66 -14.57
C ILE A 56 -2.97 -14.13 -14.90
N LYS A 57 -2.83 -15.33 -15.44
CA LYS A 57 -1.53 -15.98 -15.66
C LYS A 57 -0.50 -15.09 -16.34
N ASN A 58 -0.91 -14.31 -17.32
CA ASN A 58 -0.02 -13.44 -18.10
C ASN A 58 -0.10 -11.98 -17.68
N ALA A 59 -0.77 -11.68 -16.57
CA ALA A 59 -0.92 -10.31 -16.10
C ALA A 59 0.39 -9.76 -15.57
N GLU A 60 0.65 -8.49 -15.88
CA GLU A 60 1.75 -7.74 -15.31
C GLU A 60 1.21 -6.95 -14.13
N PHE A 61 1.86 -7.09 -12.97
CA PHE A 61 1.50 -6.31 -11.79
C PHE A 61 2.46 -5.13 -11.66
N VAL A 62 1.91 -3.93 -11.81
CA VAL A 62 2.66 -2.68 -11.63
C VAL A 62 2.35 -2.17 -10.23
N ILE A 63 3.37 -2.10 -9.38
CA ILE A 63 3.23 -1.68 -8.00
C ILE A 63 3.90 -0.32 -7.83
N GLU A 64 3.13 0.67 -7.37
CA GLU A 64 3.64 2.00 -7.11
C GLU A 64 3.50 2.34 -5.62
N ALA A 65 4.58 2.81 -5.03
CA ALA A 65 4.55 3.31 -3.65
C ALA A 65 3.97 4.72 -3.64
N VAL A 66 3.12 4.99 -2.66
CA VAL A 66 2.56 6.33 -2.44
C VAL A 66 3.18 6.88 -1.17
N GLU A 67 3.91 7.98 -1.29
CA GLU A 67 4.59 8.61 -0.17
C GLU A 67 3.59 9.06 0.89
N ALA A 68 3.93 8.85 2.16
CA ALA A 68 3.09 9.30 3.26
C ALA A 68 3.26 10.80 3.45
N LYS A 69 2.14 11.51 3.47
CA LYS A 69 2.09 12.94 3.75
C LYS A 69 1.20 13.20 4.95
N LEU A 70 1.70 14.00 5.84
CA LEU A 70 1.11 14.26 7.15
C LEU A 70 0.89 15.76 7.33
N LYS A 71 -0.13 16.11 8.10
CA LYS A 71 -0.42 17.52 8.41
C LYS A 71 -0.72 17.66 9.89
N CYS A 72 0.03 18.54 10.55
CA CYS A 72 -0.19 18.85 11.97
C CYS A 72 -1.52 19.57 12.15
N ARG A 73 -2.34 19.07 13.07
CA ARG A 73 -3.62 19.72 13.39
C ARG A 73 -3.43 20.97 14.26
N PHE A 74 -2.28 21.07 14.90
CA PHE A 74 -1.99 22.20 15.78
C PHE A 74 -1.39 23.39 15.02
N CYS A 75 -0.30 23.19 14.27
CA CYS A 75 0.37 24.29 13.58
C CYS A 75 0.15 24.33 12.08
N GLY A 76 -0.50 23.34 11.50
CA GLY A 76 -0.79 23.28 10.06
C GLY A 76 0.38 22.87 9.18
N GLN A 77 1.52 22.51 9.76
CA GLN A 77 2.68 22.06 9.01
C GLN A 77 2.40 20.75 8.30
N GLU A 78 2.70 20.69 7.00
CA GLU A 78 2.66 19.44 6.22
C GLU A 78 4.09 18.92 6.07
N TRP A 79 4.27 17.63 6.16
CA TRP A 79 5.58 17.01 5.97
C TRP A 79 5.45 15.58 5.47
N SER A 80 6.53 15.04 4.92
CA SER A 80 6.58 13.64 4.52
C SER A 80 7.20 12.78 5.63
N LEU A 81 6.88 11.50 5.64
CA LEU A 81 7.36 10.56 6.67
C LEU A 81 8.88 10.53 6.77
N SER A 82 9.59 10.76 5.67
CA SER A 82 11.05 10.80 5.65
C SER A 82 11.66 11.86 6.58
N LYS A 83 10.88 12.86 7.02
CA LYS A 83 11.32 13.87 7.97
C LYS A 83 11.34 13.36 9.41
N ASN A 84 10.76 12.19 9.65
CA ASN A 84 10.78 11.54 10.95
C ASN A 84 11.79 10.40 10.92
N LYS A 85 12.63 10.31 11.94
CA LYS A 85 13.55 9.18 12.09
C LYS A 85 12.84 8.10 12.90
N LEU A 86 12.51 7.01 12.27
CA LEU A 86 11.85 5.89 12.92
C LEU A 86 12.81 4.71 12.99
N ASP A 87 12.82 4.03 14.14
CA ASP A 87 13.59 2.81 14.28
C ASP A 87 12.83 1.62 13.66
N ALA A 88 13.49 0.47 13.56
CA ALA A 88 12.91 -0.71 12.96
C ALA A 88 11.67 -1.20 13.71
N GLU A 89 11.67 -1.07 15.03
CA GLU A 89 10.53 -1.49 15.86
C GLU A 89 9.30 -0.61 15.59
N SER A 90 9.49 0.71 15.52
CA SER A 90 8.41 1.63 15.23
C SER A 90 7.85 1.41 13.82
N MET A 91 8.73 1.19 12.84
CA MET A 91 8.31 0.91 11.47
C MET A 91 7.52 -0.38 11.37
N GLU A 92 7.93 -1.42 12.09
CA GLU A 92 7.22 -2.69 12.14
C GLU A 92 5.83 -2.52 12.76
N ALA A 93 5.73 -1.77 13.85
CA ALA A 93 4.45 -1.50 14.49
C ALA A 93 3.50 -0.78 13.53
N ILE A 94 3.99 0.21 12.79
CA ILE A 94 3.19 0.94 11.81
C ILE A 94 2.77 0.03 10.66
N HIS A 95 3.64 -0.90 10.25
CA HIS A 95 3.32 -1.88 9.23
C HIS A 95 2.13 -2.73 9.62
N PHE A 96 2.13 -3.26 10.86
CA PHE A 96 1.04 -4.11 11.35
C PHE A 96 -0.25 -3.32 11.59
N VAL A 97 -0.14 -2.15 12.21
CA VAL A 97 -1.29 -1.30 12.54
C VAL A 97 -0.92 0.15 12.22
N PRO A 98 -1.25 0.65 11.02
CA PRO A 98 -0.87 2.01 10.61
C PRO A 98 -1.29 3.12 11.58
N GLU A 99 -2.37 2.92 12.32
CA GLU A 99 -2.83 3.88 13.33
C GLU A 99 -1.83 4.09 14.45
N THR A 100 -0.91 3.14 14.67
CA THR A 100 0.16 3.30 15.67
C THR A 100 1.14 4.42 15.32
N ALA A 101 1.08 4.93 14.07
CA ALA A 101 1.89 6.07 13.66
C ALA A 101 1.73 7.24 14.64
N TYR A 102 0.53 7.43 15.19
CA TYR A 102 0.27 8.50 16.16
C TYR A 102 1.07 8.37 17.45
N ALA A 103 1.57 7.18 17.75
CA ALA A 103 2.41 6.95 18.93
C ALA A 103 3.90 7.23 18.66
N TYR A 104 4.33 7.16 17.41
CA TYR A 104 5.76 7.23 17.05
C TYR A 104 6.14 8.48 16.26
N ILE A 105 5.18 9.13 15.63
CA ILE A 105 5.44 10.26 14.74
C ILE A 105 4.97 11.56 15.39
N LYS A 106 5.79 12.59 15.26
CA LYS A 106 5.46 13.92 15.78
C LYS A 106 5.77 14.99 14.73
N CYS A 107 5.04 16.09 14.80
CA CYS A 107 5.29 17.22 13.92
C CYS A 107 6.75 17.70 14.07
N PRO A 108 7.53 17.77 12.99
CA PRO A 108 8.92 18.22 13.08
C PRO A 108 9.05 19.70 13.43
N ARG A 109 7.99 20.47 13.31
CA ARG A 109 7.99 21.90 13.62
C ARG A 109 7.61 22.21 15.06
N CYS A 110 6.49 21.66 15.55
CA CYS A 110 5.99 22.00 16.89
C CYS A 110 6.02 20.83 17.88
N GLY A 111 6.34 19.62 17.41
CA GLY A 111 6.43 18.43 18.27
C GLY A 111 5.08 17.83 18.66
N SER A 112 3.97 18.34 18.15
CA SER A 112 2.65 17.81 18.47
C SER A 112 2.47 16.39 17.91
N PRO A 113 1.90 15.46 18.68
CA PRO A 113 1.54 14.13 18.18
C PRO A 113 0.18 14.12 17.48
N ASP A 114 -0.51 15.25 17.41
CA ASP A 114 -1.83 15.36 16.81
C ASP A 114 -1.72 15.80 15.35
N PHE A 115 -1.81 14.84 14.45
CA PHE A 115 -1.72 15.08 13.02
C PHE A 115 -2.74 14.23 12.25
N GLU A 116 -3.00 14.60 11.01
CA GLU A 116 -3.80 13.77 10.11
C GLU A 116 -2.92 13.24 8.99
N ILE A 117 -3.30 12.08 8.46
CA ILE A 117 -2.62 11.43 7.35
C ILE A 117 -3.33 11.84 6.06
N LEU A 118 -2.64 12.60 5.21
CA LEU A 118 -3.20 13.08 3.95
C LEU A 118 -3.09 12.02 2.85
N GLU A 119 -1.96 11.33 2.79
CA GLU A 119 -1.67 10.32 1.78
C GLU A 119 -0.76 9.24 2.37
N GLY A 120 -0.70 8.09 1.69
CA GLY A 120 0.26 7.05 2.04
C GLY A 120 -0.27 5.99 2.98
N ARG A 121 -1.57 5.94 3.20
CA ARG A 121 -2.23 4.91 3.99
C ARG A 121 -3.02 3.99 3.08
N GLY A 122 -2.94 2.68 3.35
CA GLY A 122 -3.74 1.71 2.63
C GLY A 122 -3.10 1.18 1.36
N ILE A 123 -3.77 0.21 0.79
CA ILE A 123 -3.38 -0.44 -0.46
C ILE A 123 -4.64 -0.57 -1.31
N TRP A 124 -4.55 -0.22 -2.59
CA TRP A 124 -5.70 -0.34 -3.46
C TRP A 124 -5.31 -0.67 -4.90
N ILE A 125 -6.27 -1.26 -5.62
CA ILE A 125 -6.13 -1.55 -7.04
C ILE A 125 -6.57 -0.29 -7.78
N GLU A 126 -5.65 0.35 -8.49
CA GLU A 126 -5.96 1.56 -9.24
C GLU A 126 -6.61 1.26 -10.57
N SER A 127 -6.12 0.26 -11.28
CA SER A 127 -6.68 -0.10 -12.58
C SER A 127 -6.40 -1.56 -12.93
N ILE A 128 -7.27 -2.10 -13.76
CA ILE A 128 -7.13 -3.43 -14.34
C ILE A 128 -7.37 -3.28 -15.83
N LYS A 129 -6.42 -3.74 -16.62
CA LYS A 129 -6.55 -3.77 -18.10
C LYS A 129 -6.62 -5.21 -18.55
N GLY A 130 -7.60 -5.49 -19.38
CA GLY A 130 -7.81 -6.84 -19.87
C GLY A 130 -8.61 -6.87 -21.16
N VAL A 131 -8.94 -8.08 -21.58
CA VAL A 131 -9.66 -8.35 -22.83
C VAL A 131 -10.97 -9.05 -22.51
N LYS A 132 -12.03 -8.60 -23.14
CA LYS A 132 -13.35 -9.25 -23.02
C LYS A 132 -13.54 -10.38 -24.01
#